data_37683b04036b1415815d064837e61969
#
_entry.id   37683b04036b1415815d064837e61969
#
_cell.length_a   1.000
_cell.length_b   1.000
_cell.length_c   1.000
_cell.angle_alpha   90.00
_cell.angle_beta   90.00
_cell.angle_gamma   90.00
#
_symmetry.space_group_name_H-M   'P 1'
#
loop_
_entity.id
_entity.type
_entity.pdbx_description
1 polymer ?
#
loop_
_entity_poly.entity_id
_entity_poly.type
_entity_poly.pdbx_seq_one_letter_code
_entity_poly.pdbx_strand_id
1 'polypeptide(L)'
;MRKLIVGSRRSQLALTQSQQFIDRLKAIEPDLDIEIKEIVTKGDQIVDRQLSKVGGKGLFVKEIQNELFNHQIDFAIHSLKDVPSELPEGLTLGCIPDRENPFDAYIAKNHVPLNALPDGSIVGTSSLRRGAQILAKYPKLEIKWIRGNIDTRLKKLHSDCLLYTSP
;
A
#
# COMPACT_ATOMS: atom_id res chain seq x y z
N MET A 1 12.73 -30.11 -2.76
CA MET A 1 13.28 -28.73 -2.57
C MET A 1 12.94 -28.21 -1.17
N ARG A 2 13.73 -27.27 -0.62
CA ARG A 2 13.39 -26.60 0.64
C ARG A 2 12.19 -25.67 0.40
N LYS A 3 11.23 -25.68 1.32
CA LYS A 3 10.12 -24.72 1.32
C LYS A 3 10.66 -23.30 1.56
N LEU A 4 10.27 -22.36 0.74
CA LEU A 4 10.60 -20.93 0.89
C LEU A 4 9.49 -20.21 1.65
N ILE A 5 9.87 -19.31 2.54
CA ILE A 5 8.93 -18.52 3.33
C ILE A 5 9.04 -17.06 2.92
N VAL A 6 7.93 -16.50 2.43
CA VAL A 6 7.81 -15.11 2.00
C VAL A 6 7.18 -14.28 3.11
N GLY A 7 7.85 -13.23 3.56
CA GLY A 7 7.26 -12.26 4.48
C GLY A 7 6.37 -11.25 3.76
N SER A 8 5.15 -11.06 4.24
CA SER A 8 4.21 -10.08 3.74
C SER A 8 3.48 -9.37 4.87
N ARG A 9 3.11 -8.10 4.67
CA ARG A 9 2.14 -7.44 5.54
C ARG A 9 0.77 -8.10 5.41
N ARG A 10 -0.01 -8.04 6.47
CA ARG A 10 -1.36 -8.65 6.53
C ARG A 10 -2.44 -7.87 5.75
N SER A 11 -2.13 -6.72 5.14
CA SER A 11 -3.12 -5.99 4.35
C SER A 11 -3.46 -6.75 3.06
N GLN A 12 -4.73 -6.70 2.64
CA GLN A 12 -5.17 -7.35 1.41
C GLN A 12 -4.31 -6.99 0.20
N LEU A 13 -3.94 -5.71 0.06
CA LEU A 13 -3.06 -5.25 -1.02
C LEU A 13 -1.69 -5.95 -0.97
N ALA A 14 -1.06 -6.02 0.20
CA ALA A 14 0.25 -6.65 0.33
C ALA A 14 0.19 -8.15 0.05
N LEU A 15 -0.84 -8.84 0.53
CA LEU A 15 -1.06 -10.26 0.25
C LEU A 15 -1.29 -10.52 -1.25
N THR A 16 -2.09 -9.67 -1.91
CA THR A 16 -2.31 -9.74 -3.36
C THR A 16 -1.01 -9.54 -4.13
N GLN A 17 -0.19 -8.54 -3.77
CA GLN A 17 1.11 -8.31 -4.40
C GLN A 17 2.06 -9.50 -4.19
N SER A 18 2.07 -10.07 -2.99
CA SER A 18 2.89 -11.25 -2.67
C SER A 18 2.45 -12.45 -3.49
N GLN A 19 1.16 -12.71 -3.60
CA GLN A 19 0.63 -13.82 -4.38
C GLN A 19 0.95 -13.67 -5.87
N GLN A 20 0.74 -12.48 -6.44
CA GLN A 20 1.08 -12.21 -7.85
C GLN A 20 2.56 -12.46 -8.16
N PHE A 21 3.45 -12.08 -7.24
CA PHE A 21 4.88 -12.34 -7.40
C PHE A 21 5.20 -13.83 -7.31
N ILE A 22 4.59 -14.55 -6.37
CA ILE A 22 4.74 -16.02 -6.24
C ILE A 22 4.24 -16.73 -7.49
N ASP A 23 3.11 -16.32 -8.05
CA ASP A 23 2.56 -16.89 -9.27
C ASP A 23 3.51 -16.70 -10.47
N ARG A 24 4.15 -15.53 -10.57
CA ARG A 24 5.20 -15.28 -11.59
C ARG A 24 6.42 -16.18 -11.37
N LEU A 25 6.88 -16.36 -10.12
CA LEU A 25 7.98 -17.28 -9.82
C LEU A 25 7.63 -18.72 -10.20
N LYS A 26 6.45 -19.20 -9.83
CA LYS A 26 5.99 -20.55 -10.14
C LYS A 26 5.75 -20.78 -11.64
N ALA A 27 5.48 -19.73 -12.40
CA ALA A 27 5.41 -19.81 -13.86
C ALA A 27 6.78 -20.10 -14.50
N ILE A 28 7.88 -19.67 -13.84
CA ILE A 28 9.26 -19.91 -14.29
C ILE A 28 9.80 -21.22 -13.72
N GLU A 29 9.52 -21.50 -12.45
CA GLU A 29 10.00 -22.64 -11.67
C GLU A 29 8.82 -23.32 -10.95
N PRO A 30 8.09 -24.23 -11.63
CA PRO A 30 6.84 -24.80 -11.11
C PRO A 30 6.97 -25.61 -9.82
N ASP A 31 8.14 -26.17 -9.56
CA ASP A 31 8.41 -27.01 -8.40
C ASP A 31 8.73 -26.25 -7.11
N LEU A 32 8.67 -24.90 -7.16
CA LEU A 32 8.89 -24.08 -5.96
C LEU A 32 7.73 -24.27 -4.95
N ASP A 33 8.09 -24.69 -3.73
CA ASP A 33 7.18 -24.70 -2.58
C ASP A 33 7.36 -23.38 -1.82
N ILE A 34 6.36 -22.49 -1.87
CA ILE A 34 6.43 -21.16 -1.28
C ILE A 34 5.21 -20.94 -0.39
N GLU A 35 5.47 -20.50 0.85
CA GLU A 35 4.46 -20.12 1.85
C GLU A 35 4.55 -18.63 2.18
N ILE A 36 3.40 -17.97 2.36
CA ILE A 36 3.34 -16.57 2.84
C ILE A 36 3.21 -16.56 4.36
N LYS A 37 4.15 -15.89 5.02
CA LYS A 37 4.08 -15.55 6.45
C LYS A 37 3.57 -14.13 6.61
N GLU A 38 2.39 -13.99 7.21
CA GLU A 38 1.80 -12.69 7.50
C GLU A 38 2.49 -12.03 8.71
N ILE A 39 2.93 -10.78 8.54
CA ILE A 39 3.62 -10.00 9.56
C ILE A 39 2.82 -8.73 9.84
N VAL A 40 2.52 -8.49 11.12
CA VAL A 40 1.85 -7.26 11.57
C VAL A 40 2.89 -6.20 11.84
N THR A 41 2.80 -5.06 11.16
CA THR A 41 3.71 -3.95 11.35
C THR A 41 3.11 -2.85 12.24
N LYS A 42 3.96 -2.04 12.87
CA LYS A 42 3.50 -0.87 13.66
C LYS A 42 2.67 0.09 12.81
N GLY A 43 3.02 0.25 11.54
CA GLY A 43 2.26 1.08 10.62
C GLY A 43 0.83 0.58 10.39
N ASP A 44 0.59 -0.74 10.45
CA ASP A 44 -0.74 -1.34 10.31
C ASP A 44 -1.60 -1.14 11.57
N GLN A 45 -0.97 -1.02 12.73
CA GLN A 45 -1.65 -0.80 14.02
C GLN A 45 -2.08 0.65 14.24
N ILE A 46 -1.39 1.62 13.63
CA ILE A 46 -1.70 3.04 13.79
C ILE A 46 -2.80 3.43 12.81
N VAL A 47 -4.04 3.52 13.26
CA VAL A 47 -5.22 3.87 12.44
C VAL A 47 -5.87 5.20 12.82
N ASP A 48 -5.52 5.78 13.97
CA ASP A 48 -6.19 6.91 14.63
C ASP A 48 -5.58 8.29 14.28
N ARG A 49 -4.37 8.34 13.74
CA ARG A 49 -3.64 9.59 13.47
C ARG A 49 -2.89 9.58 12.14
N GLN A 50 -2.49 10.77 11.69
CA GLN A 50 -1.72 10.92 10.45
C GLN A 50 -0.30 10.37 10.64
N LEU A 51 0.16 9.48 9.74
CA LEU A 51 1.52 8.91 9.79
C LEU A 51 2.62 9.98 9.70
N SER A 52 2.37 11.08 8.97
CA SER A 52 3.28 12.21 8.90
C SER A 52 3.54 12.88 10.26
N LYS A 53 2.60 12.73 11.21
CA LYS A 53 2.72 13.26 12.58
C LYS A 53 3.34 12.25 13.57
N VAL A 54 3.36 10.97 13.22
CA VAL A 54 3.87 9.91 14.11
C VAL A 54 5.40 9.86 14.09
N GLY A 55 6.01 10.30 12.97
CA GLY A 55 7.45 10.23 12.76
C GLY A 55 7.96 8.77 12.78
N GLY A 56 9.00 8.50 12.04
CA GLY A 56 9.64 7.17 12.04
C GLY A 56 9.76 6.61 10.63
N LYS A 57 11.00 6.49 10.18
CA LYS A 57 11.34 5.74 8.98
C LYS A 57 11.05 4.25 9.24
N GLY A 58 10.52 3.54 8.25
CA GLY A 58 10.41 2.09 8.32
C GLY A 58 9.20 1.53 9.11
N LEU A 59 8.13 2.32 9.34
CA LEU A 59 6.93 1.87 10.07
C LEU A 59 6.27 0.61 9.48
N PHE A 60 6.53 0.30 8.21
CA PHE A 60 5.95 -0.83 7.50
C PHE A 60 6.94 -1.93 7.14
N VAL A 61 8.23 -1.75 7.48
CA VAL A 61 9.28 -2.67 7.06
C VAL A 61 10.11 -3.24 8.22
N LYS A 62 10.17 -2.57 9.37
CA LYS A 62 11.06 -2.92 10.46
C LYS A 62 10.82 -4.33 11.01
N GLU A 63 9.57 -4.70 11.22
CA GLU A 63 9.20 -6.03 11.71
C GLU A 63 9.57 -7.11 10.69
N ILE A 64 9.36 -6.83 9.39
CA ILE A 64 9.72 -7.74 8.30
C ILE A 64 11.25 -7.89 8.19
N GLN A 65 12.01 -6.79 8.33
CA GLN A 65 13.47 -6.84 8.37
C GLN A 65 13.99 -7.71 9.53
N ASN A 66 13.37 -7.60 10.71
CA ASN A 66 13.72 -8.46 11.84
C ASN A 66 13.47 -9.95 11.55
N GLU A 67 12.39 -10.28 10.86
CA GLU A 67 12.11 -11.66 10.44
C GLU A 67 13.14 -12.19 9.43
N LEU A 68 13.63 -11.32 8.51
CA LEU A 68 14.74 -11.65 7.60
C LEU A 68 16.04 -11.91 8.37
N PHE A 69 16.43 -11.03 9.30
CA PHE A 69 17.62 -11.19 10.10
C PHE A 69 17.58 -12.43 11.00
N ASN A 70 16.41 -12.79 11.51
CA ASN A 70 16.21 -13.98 12.31
C ASN A 70 16.04 -15.25 11.47
N HIS A 71 16.19 -15.18 10.14
CA HIS A 71 16.00 -16.30 9.20
C HIS A 71 14.63 -16.99 9.34
N GLN A 72 13.62 -16.22 9.75
CA GLN A 72 12.24 -16.71 9.87
C GLN A 72 11.46 -16.60 8.57
N ILE A 73 11.98 -15.82 7.62
CA ILE A 73 11.53 -15.69 6.24
C ILE A 73 12.76 -15.64 5.32
N ASP A 74 12.61 -16.08 4.09
CA ASP A 74 13.67 -16.12 3.10
C ASP A 74 13.77 -14.82 2.30
N PHE A 75 12.62 -14.22 2.00
CA PHE A 75 12.53 -12.92 1.34
C PHE A 75 11.20 -12.23 1.68
N ALA A 76 11.09 -10.95 1.36
CA ALA A 76 9.91 -10.15 1.59
C ALA A 76 9.51 -9.39 0.33
N ILE A 77 8.21 -9.12 0.20
CA ILE A 77 7.65 -8.36 -0.92
C ILE A 77 7.08 -7.05 -0.42
N HIS A 78 7.49 -5.96 -1.06
CA HIS A 78 7.10 -4.61 -0.70
C HIS A 78 6.71 -3.79 -1.93
N SER A 79 5.78 -2.87 -1.75
CA SER A 79 5.70 -1.72 -2.67
C SER A 79 6.98 -0.90 -2.50
N LEU A 80 7.69 -0.61 -3.59
CA LEU A 80 9.02 0.04 -3.53
C LEU A 80 9.01 1.39 -2.81
N LYS A 81 7.89 2.12 -2.84
CA LYS A 81 7.71 3.38 -2.11
C LYS A 81 7.81 3.26 -0.58
N ASP A 82 7.59 2.05 -0.04
CA ASP A 82 7.64 1.76 1.40
C ASP A 82 9.03 1.28 1.84
N VAL A 83 9.90 0.91 0.90
CA VAL A 83 11.29 0.49 1.15
C VAL A 83 12.15 1.73 1.39
N PRO A 84 12.92 1.80 2.48
CA PRO A 84 13.83 2.92 2.72
C PRO A 84 14.93 2.99 1.65
N SER A 85 15.42 4.20 1.37
CA SER A 85 16.50 4.43 0.39
C SER A 85 17.81 3.78 0.80
N GLU A 86 18.03 3.63 2.11
CA GLU A 86 19.18 2.93 2.68
C GLU A 86 18.67 1.67 3.37
N LEU A 87 19.12 0.52 2.91
CA LEU A 87 18.84 -0.76 3.55
C LEU A 87 19.84 -1.02 4.68
N PRO A 88 19.40 -1.69 5.76
CA PRO A 88 20.33 -2.20 6.76
C PRO A 88 21.36 -3.13 6.14
N GLU A 89 22.58 -3.13 6.71
CA GLU A 89 23.62 -4.07 6.33
C GLU A 89 23.13 -5.52 6.39
N GLY A 90 23.45 -6.31 5.38
CA GLY A 90 22.98 -7.69 5.24
C GLY A 90 21.67 -7.86 4.49
N LEU A 91 20.97 -6.77 4.13
CA LEU A 91 19.77 -6.83 3.29
C LEU A 91 20.03 -6.17 1.92
N THR A 92 19.39 -6.70 0.89
CA THR A 92 19.49 -6.17 -0.47
C THR A 92 18.14 -6.23 -1.19
N LEU A 93 17.98 -5.44 -2.24
CA LEU A 93 16.91 -5.60 -3.22
C LEU A 93 17.33 -6.67 -4.23
N GLY A 94 16.77 -7.87 -4.10
CA GLY A 94 17.09 -9.00 -4.98
C GLY A 94 16.43 -8.92 -6.34
N CYS A 95 15.26 -8.26 -6.43
CA CYS A 95 14.50 -8.16 -7.67
C CYS A 95 13.58 -6.93 -7.64
N ILE A 96 13.39 -6.31 -8.81
CA ILE A 96 12.38 -5.29 -9.08
C ILE A 96 11.59 -5.78 -10.30
N PRO A 97 10.39 -6.37 -10.11
CA PRO A 97 9.59 -6.87 -11.21
C PRO A 97 9.01 -5.75 -12.07
N ASP A 98 8.45 -6.11 -13.22
CA ASP A 98 7.75 -5.17 -14.09
C ASP A 98 6.69 -4.39 -13.32
N ARG A 99 6.67 -3.08 -13.59
CA ARG A 99 5.80 -2.14 -12.89
C ARG A 99 4.36 -2.27 -13.38
N GLU A 100 3.44 -2.32 -12.44
CA GLU A 100 2.00 -2.14 -12.71
C GLU A 100 1.68 -0.70 -13.11
N ASN A 101 0.43 -0.45 -13.55
CA ASN A 101 -0.04 0.87 -13.92
C ASN A 101 0.24 1.89 -12.78
N PRO A 102 1.03 2.97 -13.05
CA PRO A 102 1.46 3.92 -12.02
C PRO A 102 0.44 5.00 -11.69
N PHE A 103 -0.69 5.05 -12.40
CA PHE A 103 -1.66 6.13 -12.24
C PHE A 103 -2.47 5.97 -10.95
N ASP A 104 -2.88 7.12 -10.41
CA ASP A 104 -3.81 7.17 -9.28
C ASP A 104 -5.22 6.77 -9.76
N ALA A 105 -5.89 5.90 -9.02
CA ALA A 105 -7.29 5.57 -9.27
C ALA A 105 -8.21 6.52 -8.52
N TYR A 106 -9.19 7.08 -9.22
CA TYR A 106 -10.29 7.85 -8.67
C TYR A 106 -11.55 6.99 -8.63
N ILE A 107 -12.21 6.93 -7.49
CA ILE A 107 -13.42 6.15 -7.29
C ILE A 107 -14.52 7.07 -6.75
N ALA A 108 -15.64 7.11 -7.41
CA ALA A 108 -16.79 7.93 -7.04
C ALA A 108 -18.08 7.14 -7.05
N LYS A 109 -19.04 7.54 -6.20
CA LYS A 109 -20.44 7.10 -6.34
C LYS A 109 -20.97 7.51 -7.71
N ASN A 110 -21.75 6.62 -8.33
CA ASN A 110 -22.39 6.87 -9.64
C ASN A 110 -21.41 7.20 -10.76
N HIS A 111 -20.12 6.86 -10.63
CA HIS A 111 -19.09 7.07 -11.65
C HIS A 111 -18.94 8.53 -12.12
N VAL A 112 -19.32 9.51 -11.30
CA VAL A 112 -19.17 10.93 -11.64
C VAL A 112 -17.68 11.26 -11.80
N PRO A 113 -17.23 11.77 -12.96
CA PRO A 113 -15.84 12.13 -13.15
C PRO A 113 -15.45 13.36 -12.30
N LEU A 114 -14.17 13.44 -11.94
CA LEU A 114 -13.65 14.47 -11.01
C LEU A 114 -13.95 15.91 -11.47
N ASN A 115 -13.93 16.15 -12.79
CA ASN A 115 -14.21 17.46 -13.39
C ASN A 115 -15.70 17.82 -13.45
N ALA A 116 -16.61 16.88 -13.15
CA ALA A 116 -18.05 17.11 -13.13
C ALA A 116 -18.60 17.15 -11.70
N LEU A 117 -17.73 17.14 -10.69
CA LEU A 117 -18.16 17.25 -9.31
C LEU A 117 -18.67 18.66 -9.01
N PRO A 118 -19.82 18.79 -8.28
CA PRO A 118 -20.29 20.09 -7.80
C PRO A 118 -19.27 20.77 -6.89
N ASP A 119 -19.29 22.12 -6.87
CA ASP A 119 -18.52 22.92 -5.93
C ASP A 119 -18.81 22.48 -4.47
N GLY A 120 -17.78 22.43 -3.63
CA GLY A 120 -17.89 21.95 -2.26
C GLY A 120 -17.94 20.44 -2.09
N SER A 121 -17.83 19.66 -3.19
CA SER A 121 -17.75 18.20 -3.08
C SER A 121 -16.48 17.77 -2.35
N ILE A 122 -16.62 16.73 -1.50
CA ILE A 122 -15.53 16.25 -0.63
C ILE A 122 -14.79 15.10 -1.31
N VAL A 123 -13.47 15.25 -1.46
CA VAL A 123 -12.58 14.19 -1.97
C VAL A 123 -11.71 13.65 -0.84
N GLY A 124 -11.85 12.35 -0.56
CA GLY A 124 -11.12 11.66 0.49
C GLY A 124 -9.71 11.23 0.06
N THR A 125 -8.67 11.79 0.67
CA THR A 125 -7.29 11.32 0.49
C THR A 125 -6.43 11.62 1.72
N SER A 126 -5.48 10.73 2.03
CA SER A 126 -4.44 10.99 3.04
C SER A 126 -3.10 11.42 2.40
N SER A 127 -3.03 11.48 1.08
CA SER A 127 -1.85 11.90 0.34
C SER A 127 -1.82 13.41 0.15
N LEU A 128 -0.83 14.07 0.76
CA LEU A 128 -0.62 15.51 0.58
C LEU A 128 -0.39 15.88 -0.89
N ARG A 129 0.36 15.06 -1.64
CA ARG A 129 0.59 15.22 -3.08
C ARG A 129 -0.72 15.24 -3.85
N ARG A 130 -1.60 14.25 -3.63
CA ARG A 130 -2.90 14.17 -4.32
C ARG A 130 -3.80 15.33 -3.96
N GLY A 131 -3.90 15.66 -2.67
CA GLY A 131 -4.69 16.80 -2.21
C GLY A 131 -4.26 18.08 -2.88
N ALA A 132 -2.95 18.38 -2.91
CA ALA A 132 -2.41 19.57 -3.57
C ALA A 132 -2.71 19.61 -5.07
N GLN A 133 -2.52 18.50 -5.79
CA GLN A 133 -2.80 18.43 -7.24
C GLN A 133 -4.29 18.58 -7.56
N ILE A 134 -5.16 18.00 -6.73
CA ILE A 134 -6.62 18.13 -6.91
C ILE A 134 -7.04 19.58 -6.70
N LEU A 135 -6.62 20.20 -5.60
CA LEU A 135 -6.97 21.60 -5.30
C LEU A 135 -6.38 22.60 -6.28
N ALA A 136 -5.19 22.33 -6.82
CA ALA A 136 -4.60 23.18 -7.88
C ALA A 136 -5.45 23.19 -9.15
N LYS A 137 -6.11 22.09 -9.48
CA LYS A 137 -6.95 21.97 -10.67
C LYS A 137 -8.44 22.27 -10.41
N TYR A 138 -8.90 21.94 -9.21
CA TYR A 138 -10.29 22.07 -8.78
C TYR A 138 -10.37 22.74 -7.41
N PRO A 139 -10.11 24.07 -7.34
CA PRO A 139 -9.95 24.80 -6.06
C PRO A 139 -11.22 24.89 -5.21
N LYS A 140 -12.37 24.57 -5.79
CA LYS A 140 -13.65 24.61 -5.09
C LYS A 140 -14.02 23.26 -4.46
N LEU A 141 -13.21 22.21 -4.65
CA LEU A 141 -13.39 20.94 -3.96
C LEU A 141 -12.80 20.99 -2.55
N GLU A 142 -13.31 20.15 -1.67
CA GLU A 142 -12.80 20.00 -0.31
C GLU A 142 -12.00 18.70 -0.18
N ILE A 143 -10.83 18.75 0.46
CA ILE A 143 -10.03 17.57 0.76
C ILE A 143 -10.29 17.14 2.20
N LYS A 144 -10.83 15.91 2.36
CA LYS A 144 -10.98 15.30 3.68
C LYS A 144 -9.97 14.17 3.85
N TRP A 145 -9.28 14.20 4.99
CA TRP A 145 -8.35 13.14 5.34
C TRP A 145 -9.09 11.81 5.57
N ILE A 146 -8.63 10.75 4.90
CA ILE A 146 -9.20 9.41 5.00
C ILE A 146 -8.09 8.39 5.27
N ARG A 147 -8.26 7.52 6.25
CA ARG A 147 -7.32 6.47 6.61
C ARG A 147 -7.97 5.09 6.62
N GLY A 148 -7.11 4.07 6.58
CA GLY A 148 -7.44 2.66 6.51
C GLY A 148 -6.86 2.02 5.25
N ASN A 149 -7.00 0.70 5.14
CA ASN A 149 -6.73 -0.02 3.91
C ASN A 149 -7.76 0.32 2.82
N ILE A 150 -7.59 -0.22 1.62
CA ILE A 150 -8.48 0.05 0.48
C ILE A 150 -9.94 -0.27 0.82
N ASP A 151 -10.21 -1.45 1.39
CA ASP A 151 -11.57 -1.89 1.74
C ASP A 151 -12.23 -0.95 2.74
N THR A 152 -11.50 -0.52 3.77
CA THR A 152 -11.98 0.44 4.76
C THR A 152 -12.35 1.78 4.11
N ARG A 153 -11.53 2.24 3.17
CA ARG A 153 -11.78 3.51 2.46
C ARG A 153 -12.97 3.38 1.51
N LEU A 154 -13.13 2.25 0.82
CA LEU A 154 -14.29 1.98 -0.02
C LEU A 154 -15.59 1.92 0.81
N LYS A 155 -15.56 1.28 1.98
CA LYS A 155 -16.71 1.30 2.91
C LYS A 155 -17.08 2.73 3.32
N LYS A 156 -16.09 3.57 3.64
CA LYS A 156 -16.32 4.98 3.97
C LYS A 156 -16.86 5.80 2.79
N LEU A 157 -16.50 5.46 1.56
CA LEU A 157 -17.09 6.07 0.38
C LEU A 157 -18.60 5.79 0.29
N HIS A 158 -19.04 4.60 0.69
CA HIS A 158 -20.45 4.22 0.64
C HIS A 158 -21.26 4.73 1.83
N SER A 159 -20.69 4.78 3.03
CA SER A 159 -21.35 5.22 4.27
C SER A 159 -21.33 6.75 4.45
N ASP A 160 -20.22 7.38 4.16
CA ASP A 160 -20.01 8.82 4.34
C ASP A 160 -20.06 9.49 2.96
N CYS A 161 -20.63 10.68 2.80
CA CYS A 161 -20.62 11.43 1.53
C CYS A 161 -19.20 11.82 1.08
N LEU A 162 -18.34 10.83 0.85
CA LEU A 162 -16.97 11.00 0.44
C LEU A 162 -16.76 10.48 -0.97
N LEU A 163 -15.96 11.18 -1.75
CA LEU A 163 -15.36 10.68 -2.99
C LEU A 163 -13.91 10.29 -2.68
N TYR A 164 -13.45 9.17 -3.22
CA TYR A 164 -12.18 8.57 -2.82
C TYR A 164 -11.20 8.46 -3.98
N THR A 165 -9.91 8.72 -3.70
CA THR A 165 -8.80 8.41 -4.61
C THR A 165 -7.91 7.34 -4.01
N SER A 166 -7.64 6.26 -4.76
CA SER A 166 -6.73 5.16 -4.38
C SER A 166 -5.38 5.24 -5.10
N PRO A 167 -4.33 4.66 -4.52
CA PRO A 167 -3.04 4.49 -5.18
C PRO A 167 -3.13 3.54 -6.35
#